data_f6af8c158e95b32fa4d398a0c818beb2
#
_entry.id   f6af8c158e95b32fa4d398a0c818beb2
#
_cell.length_a   1.000
_cell.length_b   1.000
_cell.length_c   1.000
_cell.angle_alpha   90.00
_cell.angle_beta   90.00
_cell.angle_gamma   90.00
#
_symmetry.space_group_name_H-M   'P 1'
#
loop_
_entity.id
_entity.type
_entity.pdbx_description
1 polymer ?
#
loop_
_entity_poly.entity_id
_entity_poly.type
_entity_poly.pdbx_seq_one_letter_code
_entity_poly.pdbx_strand_id
1 'polypeptide(L)'
;MKMITLGTTGITVPQNAFGALPVQRVNMDTAVQILRRAYDGGMRFFDTARAYSDSEEKLGHAFEGMRDKIFIASKTMGRTPKDFKEQLDTSLRLLKTDYLDIYQFHCVDQCYRPGDGTGMYECMLEAKEQGKI
;
A
#
# COMPACT_ATOMS: atom_id res chain seq x y z
N MET A 1 -5.48 -21.81 -2.30
CA MET A 1 -4.40 -21.21 -1.47
C MET A 1 -4.93 -21.07 -0.06
N LYS A 2 -4.09 -21.30 0.98
CA LYS A 2 -4.53 -21.17 2.38
C LYS A 2 -4.81 -19.69 2.67
N MET A 3 -5.92 -19.41 3.35
CA MET A 3 -6.30 -18.06 3.77
C MET A 3 -5.86 -17.81 5.21
N ILE A 4 -5.47 -16.59 5.51
CA ILE A 4 -5.10 -16.13 6.85
C ILE A 4 -5.77 -14.80 7.14
N THR A 5 -6.10 -14.54 8.42
CA THR A 5 -6.56 -13.22 8.87
C THR A 5 -5.40 -12.47 9.51
N LEU A 6 -5.22 -11.21 9.14
CA LEU A 6 -4.14 -10.37 9.63
C LEU A 6 -4.49 -9.80 11.01
N GLY A 7 -4.03 -10.48 12.06
CA GLY A 7 -4.29 -10.07 13.44
C GLY A 7 -5.78 -9.91 13.73
N THR A 8 -6.16 -8.74 14.26
CA THR A 8 -7.54 -8.38 14.60
C THR A 8 -8.19 -7.42 13.60
N THR A 9 -7.58 -7.24 12.42
CA THR A 9 -8.03 -6.26 11.40
C THR A 9 -9.31 -6.66 10.67
N GLY A 10 -9.67 -7.94 10.68
CA GLY A 10 -10.74 -8.50 9.84
C GLY A 10 -10.31 -8.73 8.39
N ILE A 11 -9.11 -8.31 7.99
CA ILE A 11 -8.58 -8.51 6.63
C ILE A 11 -8.16 -9.98 6.49
N THR A 12 -8.83 -10.71 5.62
CA THR A 12 -8.53 -12.12 5.31
C THR A 12 -7.99 -12.23 3.89
N VAL A 13 -6.77 -12.71 3.76
CA VAL A 13 -6.00 -12.76 2.51
C VAL A 13 -5.37 -14.13 2.30
N PRO A 14 -4.96 -14.47 1.05
CA PRO A 14 -4.10 -15.62 0.83
C PRO A 14 -2.81 -15.51 1.66
N GLN A 15 -2.33 -16.63 2.16
CA GLN A 15 -1.09 -16.68 2.97
C GLN A 15 0.13 -16.09 2.23
N ASN A 16 0.14 -16.17 0.91
CA ASN A 16 1.19 -15.58 0.08
C ASN A 16 0.73 -14.20 -0.42
N ALA A 17 1.58 -13.21 -0.25
CA ALA A 17 1.43 -11.86 -0.79
C ALA A 17 2.42 -11.63 -1.95
N PHE A 18 2.11 -10.67 -2.80
CA PHE A 18 2.99 -10.25 -3.88
C PHE A 18 3.77 -8.99 -3.47
N GLY A 19 5.08 -9.11 -3.30
CA GLY A 19 5.96 -7.97 -3.08
C GLY A 19 6.26 -7.25 -4.40
N ALA A 20 5.78 -6.04 -4.57
CA ALA A 20 5.84 -5.31 -5.83
C ALA A 20 7.12 -4.46 -6.03
N LEU A 21 8.12 -4.56 -5.15
CA LEU A 21 9.41 -3.89 -5.36
C LEU A 21 10.04 -4.22 -6.74
N PRO A 22 10.10 -5.51 -7.18
CA PRO A 22 10.79 -5.85 -8.42
C PRO A 22 10.11 -5.31 -9.68
N VAL A 23 8.82 -4.97 -9.68
CA VAL A 23 8.14 -4.47 -10.89
C VAL A 23 8.66 -3.12 -11.35
N GLN A 24 9.34 -2.35 -10.49
CA GLN A 24 10.02 -1.12 -10.89
C GLN A 24 11.13 -1.33 -11.94
N ARG A 25 11.63 -2.57 -12.10
CA ARG A 25 12.74 -2.91 -13.01
C ARG A 25 12.31 -3.26 -14.42
N VAL A 26 11.02 -3.32 -14.69
CA VAL A 26 10.45 -3.65 -16.01
C VAL A 26 9.58 -2.51 -16.50
N ASN A 27 9.27 -2.48 -17.80
CA ASN A 27 8.36 -1.47 -18.35
C ASN A 27 6.91 -1.69 -17.86
N MET A 28 6.03 -0.72 -18.13
CA MET A 28 4.64 -0.72 -17.70
C MET A 28 3.89 -1.97 -18.19
N ASP A 29 3.98 -2.30 -19.47
CA ASP A 29 3.23 -3.42 -20.05
C ASP A 29 3.63 -4.75 -19.42
N THR A 30 4.94 -4.98 -19.25
CA THR A 30 5.46 -6.18 -18.60
C THR A 30 5.02 -6.24 -17.13
N ALA A 31 5.07 -5.12 -16.41
CA ALA A 31 4.63 -5.05 -15.01
C ALA A 31 3.14 -5.41 -14.88
N VAL A 32 2.29 -4.84 -15.75
CA VAL A 32 0.85 -5.13 -15.76
C VAL A 32 0.59 -6.62 -16.03
N GLN A 33 1.31 -7.22 -16.98
CA GLN A 33 1.18 -8.66 -17.26
C GLN A 33 1.58 -9.52 -16.07
N ILE A 34 2.70 -9.20 -15.40
CA ILE A 34 3.17 -9.91 -14.20
C ILE A 34 2.13 -9.82 -13.07
N LEU A 35 1.64 -8.62 -12.79
CA LEU A 35 0.68 -8.36 -11.72
C LEU A 35 -0.67 -9.05 -11.98
N ARG A 36 -1.16 -9.00 -13.22
CA ARG A 36 -2.39 -9.70 -13.63
C ARG A 36 -2.22 -11.21 -13.55
N ARG A 37 -1.10 -11.75 -13.99
CA ARG A 37 -0.81 -13.18 -13.88
C ARG A 37 -0.73 -13.65 -12.42
N ALA A 38 -0.17 -12.83 -11.53
CA ALA A 38 -0.16 -13.12 -10.10
C ALA A 38 -1.59 -13.17 -9.53
N TYR A 39 -2.45 -12.20 -9.92
CA TYR A 39 -3.85 -12.18 -9.57
C TYR A 39 -4.60 -13.43 -10.08
N ASP A 40 -4.41 -13.82 -11.34
CA ASP A 40 -5.02 -15.00 -11.94
C ASP A 40 -4.55 -16.29 -11.24
N GLY A 41 -3.32 -16.30 -10.74
CA GLY A 41 -2.77 -17.36 -9.89
C GLY A 41 -3.30 -17.39 -8.45
N GLY A 42 -4.19 -16.46 -8.09
CA GLY A 42 -4.86 -16.42 -6.77
C GLY A 42 -4.26 -15.42 -5.79
N MET A 43 -3.24 -14.64 -6.16
CA MET A 43 -2.76 -13.54 -5.30
C MET A 43 -3.85 -12.48 -5.16
N ARG A 44 -4.03 -11.97 -3.93
CA ARG A 44 -5.01 -10.93 -3.62
C ARG A 44 -4.43 -9.81 -2.76
N PHE A 45 -3.25 -10.00 -2.22
CA PHE A 45 -2.57 -9.01 -1.39
C PHE A 45 -1.26 -8.57 -2.07
N PHE A 46 -1.15 -7.27 -2.36
CA PHE A 46 -0.03 -6.64 -3.05
C PHE A 46 0.62 -5.60 -2.16
N ASP A 47 1.89 -5.77 -1.88
CA ASP A 47 2.69 -4.87 -1.04
C ASP A 47 3.60 -4.00 -1.92
N THR A 48 3.50 -2.69 -1.76
CA THR A 48 4.32 -1.69 -2.43
C THR A 48 4.80 -0.62 -1.46
N ALA A 49 5.39 0.45 -1.95
CA ALA A 49 5.83 1.61 -1.17
C ALA A 49 6.01 2.84 -2.04
N ARG A 50 5.86 4.04 -1.45
CA ARG A 50 6.19 5.30 -2.12
C ARG A 50 7.64 5.30 -2.64
N ALA A 51 8.56 4.67 -1.90
CA ALA A 51 9.99 4.60 -2.26
C ALA A 51 10.31 3.65 -3.44
N TYR A 52 9.35 2.85 -3.91
CA TYR A 52 9.58 1.88 -5.00
C TYR A 52 9.34 2.49 -6.39
N SER A 53 9.94 3.65 -6.63
CA SER A 53 9.87 4.44 -7.88
C SER A 53 8.46 4.46 -8.51
N ASP A 54 8.21 3.72 -9.59
CA ASP A 54 6.95 3.68 -10.32
C ASP A 54 6.07 2.44 -10.00
N SER A 55 6.40 1.68 -8.95
CA SER A 55 5.66 0.47 -8.57
C SER A 55 4.19 0.74 -8.25
N GLU A 56 3.88 1.84 -7.52
CA GLU A 56 2.50 2.22 -7.23
C GLU A 56 1.71 2.56 -8.50
N GLU A 57 2.30 3.27 -9.45
CA GLU A 57 1.67 3.59 -10.72
C GLU A 57 1.37 2.31 -11.53
N LYS A 58 2.31 1.37 -11.57
CA LYS A 58 2.13 0.08 -12.24
C LYS A 58 1.02 -0.76 -11.62
N LEU A 59 0.92 -0.78 -10.30
CA LEU A 59 -0.20 -1.41 -9.59
C LEU A 59 -1.52 -0.73 -9.93
N GLY A 60 -1.57 0.61 -9.92
CA GLY A 60 -2.76 1.38 -10.29
C GLY A 60 -3.24 1.06 -11.70
N HIS A 61 -2.34 0.95 -12.67
CA HIS A 61 -2.68 0.54 -14.04
C HIS A 61 -3.12 -0.92 -14.12
N ALA A 62 -2.41 -1.83 -13.43
CA ALA A 62 -2.75 -3.25 -13.46
C ALA A 62 -4.15 -3.54 -12.90
N PHE A 63 -4.58 -2.82 -11.87
CA PHE A 63 -5.81 -3.12 -11.15
C PHE A 63 -6.89 -2.05 -11.27
N GLU A 64 -6.80 -1.19 -12.27
CA GLU A 64 -7.85 -0.22 -12.58
C GLU A 64 -9.19 -0.93 -12.80
N GLY A 65 -10.23 -0.47 -12.09
CA GLY A 65 -11.56 -1.10 -12.10
C GLY A 65 -11.67 -2.42 -11.32
N MET A 66 -10.61 -2.81 -10.56
CA MET A 66 -10.58 -4.04 -9.77
C MET A 66 -10.15 -3.83 -8.32
N ARG A 67 -10.18 -2.59 -7.84
CA ARG A 67 -9.66 -2.23 -6.50
C ARG A 67 -10.33 -3.01 -5.37
N ASP A 68 -11.62 -3.27 -5.50
CA ASP A 68 -12.43 -4.04 -4.55
C ASP A 68 -12.10 -5.54 -4.49
N LYS A 69 -11.30 -6.03 -5.45
CA LYS A 69 -10.92 -7.46 -5.56
C LYS A 69 -9.55 -7.77 -4.99
N ILE A 70 -8.83 -6.75 -4.51
CA ILE A 70 -7.47 -6.88 -3.99
C ILE A 70 -7.29 -6.07 -2.71
N PHE A 71 -6.27 -6.46 -1.95
CA PHE A 71 -5.75 -5.69 -0.82
C PHE A 71 -4.41 -5.06 -1.19
N ILE A 72 -4.23 -3.80 -0.86
CA ILE A 72 -3.01 -3.06 -1.13
C ILE A 72 -2.42 -2.54 0.18
N ALA A 73 -1.15 -2.88 0.41
CA ALA A 73 -0.31 -2.24 1.40
C ALA A 73 0.68 -1.29 0.73
N SER A 74 0.82 -0.08 1.26
CA SER A 74 1.88 0.84 0.86
C SER A 74 2.56 1.48 2.07
N LYS A 75 3.59 2.28 1.83
CA LYS A 75 4.46 2.80 2.90
C LYS A 75 4.90 4.22 2.57
N THR A 76 4.99 5.06 3.60
CA THR A 76 5.52 6.41 3.49
C THR A 76 6.95 6.52 3.99
N MET A 77 7.77 7.31 3.29
CA MET A 77 9.08 7.77 3.77
C MET A 77 8.98 9.08 4.57
N GLY A 78 7.78 9.68 4.64
CA GLY A 78 7.55 10.93 5.35
C GLY A 78 7.93 10.85 6.83
N ARG A 79 8.57 11.89 7.33
CA ARG A 79 9.00 12.03 8.73
C ARG A 79 8.38 13.26 9.40
N THR A 80 7.58 14.01 8.67
CA THR A 80 6.77 15.12 9.18
C THR A 80 5.31 14.91 8.79
N PRO A 81 4.34 15.51 9.54
CA PRO A 81 2.93 15.46 9.19
C PRO A 81 2.63 15.95 7.77
N LYS A 82 3.34 16.96 7.30
CA LYS A 82 3.21 17.48 5.93
C LYS A 82 3.63 16.43 4.91
N ASP A 83 4.83 15.88 5.04
CA ASP A 83 5.36 14.86 4.11
C ASP A 83 4.49 13.61 4.10
N PHE A 84 3.98 13.19 5.27
CA PHE A 84 3.07 12.07 5.39
C PHE A 84 1.82 12.27 4.52
N LYS A 85 1.15 13.42 4.66
CA LYS A 85 -0.07 13.75 3.92
C LYS A 85 0.20 13.83 2.42
N GLU A 86 1.26 14.51 2.00
CA GLU A 86 1.64 14.63 0.59
C GLU A 86 1.96 13.27 -0.04
N GLN A 87 2.67 12.41 0.68
CA GLN A 87 3.01 11.07 0.19
C GLN A 87 1.80 10.15 0.13
N LEU A 88 0.91 10.19 1.12
CA LEU A 88 -0.32 9.42 1.10
C LEU A 88 -1.21 9.82 -0.09
N ASP A 89 -1.42 11.12 -0.29
CA ASP A 89 -2.23 11.62 -1.41
C ASP A 89 -1.59 11.25 -2.77
N THR A 90 -0.27 11.28 -2.86
CA THR A 90 0.46 10.82 -4.05
C THR A 90 0.26 9.32 -4.30
N SER A 91 0.38 8.50 -3.26
CA SER A 91 0.16 7.05 -3.35
C SER A 91 -1.26 6.72 -3.81
N LEU A 92 -2.26 7.35 -3.22
CA LEU A 92 -3.67 7.17 -3.62
C LEU A 92 -3.90 7.53 -5.08
N ARG A 93 -3.35 8.65 -5.53
CA ARG A 93 -3.45 9.09 -6.94
C ARG A 93 -2.78 8.11 -7.90
N LEU A 94 -1.57 7.64 -7.61
CA LEU A 94 -0.82 6.71 -8.48
C LEU A 94 -1.46 5.33 -8.50
N LEU A 95 -1.96 4.86 -7.37
CA LEU A 95 -2.69 3.60 -7.24
C LEU A 95 -4.13 3.67 -7.78
N LYS A 96 -4.61 4.87 -8.20
CA LYS A 96 -5.96 5.11 -8.73
C LYS A 96 -7.06 4.63 -7.77
N THR A 97 -6.92 4.96 -6.49
CA THR A 97 -7.84 4.56 -5.42
C THR A 97 -7.99 5.68 -4.41
N ASP A 98 -9.06 5.66 -3.63
CA ASP A 98 -9.30 6.58 -2.52
C ASP A 98 -8.94 5.99 -1.15
N TYR A 99 -8.52 4.72 -1.10
CA TYR A 99 -8.11 4.07 0.15
C TYR A 99 -7.00 3.03 -0.05
N LEU A 100 -6.22 2.80 1.01
CA LEU A 100 -5.30 1.68 1.18
C LEU A 100 -5.83 0.75 2.28
N ASP A 101 -5.60 -0.54 2.17
CA ASP A 101 -5.98 -1.49 3.22
C ASP A 101 -4.98 -1.48 4.39
N ILE A 102 -3.71 -1.25 4.08
CA ILE A 102 -2.62 -1.14 5.06
C ILE A 102 -1.69 0.00 4.64
N TYR A 103 -1.34 0.86 5.60
CA TYR A 103 -0.35 1.91 5.38
C TYR A 103 0.69 1.90 6.50
N GLN A 104 1.96 1.99 6.16
CA GLN A 104 3.07 1.79 7.07
C GLN A 104 4.06 2.94 7.02
N PHE A 105 4.76 3.19 8.12
CA PHE A 105 5.99 3.98 8.13
C PHE A 105 7.14 3.11 7.64
N HIS A 106 7.84 3.57 6.61
CA HIS A 106 8.88 2.80 5.92
C HIS A 106 10.24 3.00 6.59
N CYS A 107 10.92 1.90 6.94
CA CYS A 107 12.29 1.92 7.47
C CYS A 107 12.45 2.85 8.69
N VAL A 108 11.53 2.79 9.66
CA VAL A 108 11.64 3.52 10.91
C VAL A 108 12.35 2.67 11.96
N ASP A 109 13.15 3.32 12.79
CA ASP A 109 13.88 2.73 13.90
C ASP A 109 13.18 2.92 15.26
N GLN A 110 12.05 3.63 15.25
CA GLN A 110 11.24 3.89 16.43
C GLN A 110 9.75 3.76 16.13
N CYS A 111 8.96 3.41 17.13
CA CYS A 111 7.51 3.39 17.03
C CYS A 111 6.94 4.76 17.40
N TYR A 112 6.20 5.40 16.50
CA TYR A 112 5.46 6.63 16.81
C TYR A 112 4.32 6.34 17.77
N ARG A 113 4.13 7.23 18.76
CA ARG A 113 3.15 7.07 19.83
C ARG A 113 2.27 8.30 19.94
N PRO A 114 1.05 8.15 20.49
CA PRO A 114 0.19 9.31 20.77
C PRO A 114 0.92 10.34 21.65
N GLY A 115 0.92 11.61 21.22
CA GLY A 115 1.48 12.70 22.01
C GLY A 115 3.00 12.71 22.13
N ASP A 116 3.73 11.99 21.26
CA ASP A 116 5.21 11.95 21.26
C ASP A 116 5.87 13.24 20.75
N GLY A 117 5.08 14.22 20.33
CA GLY A 117 5.54 15.51 19.82
C GLY A 117 5.86 15.52 18.33
N THR A 118 5.86 14.36 17.65
CA THR A 118 6.14 14.29 16.20
C THR A 118 4.91 14.56 15.34
N GLY A 119 3.71 14.30 15.86
CA GLY A 119 2.45 14.35 15.11
C GLY A 119 2.25 13.22 14.11
N MET A 120 3.17 12.25 14.05
CA MET A 120 3.12 11.17 13.05
C MET A 120 2.05 10.13 13.37
N TYR A 121 1.87 9.80 14.65
CA TYR A 121 0.78 8.91 15.06
C TYR A 121 -0.58 9.53 14.77
N GLU A 122 -0.73 10.82 15.10
CA GLU A 122 -1.96 11.58 14.88
C GLU A 122 -2.30 11.67 13.38
N CYS A 123 -1.31 11.85 12.50
CA CYS A 123 -1.52 11.83 11.06
C CYS A 123 -2.04 10.47 10.55
N MET A 124 -1.51 9.37 11.07
CA MET A 124 -1.98 8.03 10.72
C MET A 124 -3.42 7.82 11.18
N LEU A 125 -3.74 8.25 12.40
CA LEU A 125 -5.10 8.15 12.94
C LEU A 125 -6.10 9.01 12.15
N GLU A 126 -5.73 10.25 11.83
CA GLU A 126 -6.55 11.15 10.99
C GLU A 126 -6.83 10.52 9.60
N ALA A 127 -5.82 9.95 8.97
CA ALA A 127 -5.97 9.28 7.68
C ALA A 127 -6.93 8.08 7.76
N LYS A 128 -6.89 7.34 8.86
CA LYS A 128 -7.82 6.25 9.15
C LYS A 128 -9.25 6.76 9.36
N GLU A 129 -9.43 7.81 10.13
CA GLU A 129 -10.75 8.43 10.36
C GLU A 129 -11.37 8.99 9.06
N GLN A 130 -10.53 9.47 8.15
CA GLN A 130 -10.94 9.93 6.82
C GLN A 130 -11.23 8.77 5.84
N GLY A 131 -11.02 7.54 6.23
CA GLY A 131 -11.22 6.37 5.38
C GLY A 131 -10.17 6.20 4.27
N LYS A 132 -9.02 6.87 4.39
CA LYS A 132 -7.91 6.75 3.42
C LYS A 132 -7.05 5.51 3.67
N ILE A 133 -7.09 5.00 4.88
CA ILE A 133 -6.34 3.80 5.29
C ILE A 133 -7.15 2.94 6.26
#